data_43a2f2878f4c9df29ff2d15a8401b748
#
_entry.id   43a2f2878f4c9df29ff2d15a8401b748
#
_cell.length_a   1.000
_cell.length_b   1.000
_cell.length_c   1.000
_cell.angle_alpha   90.00
_cell.angle_beta   90.00
_cell.angle_gamma   90.00
#
_symmetry.space_group_name_H-M   'P 1'
#
loop_
_entity.id
_entity.type
_entity.pdbx_description
1 polymer ?
#
loop_
_entity_poly.entity_id
_entity_poly.type
_entity_poly.pdbx_seq_one_letter_code
_entity_poly.pdbx_strand_id
1 'polypeptide(L)'
;MSIEALTRVPRWGAREVVGGVHEMLDHLPGAGPVMAGPDDSGLVLGEVDRAIHRLQGLRLRVIAEADDLQVADDSGMTSTSAWVAARSRTSGASASADVALALALDGGLTATQSALSQGLLSTEHAKVIATTAARLPEALTPTERERIETNLVAAGQRLDPERLRRAAGRALAIAERSVEETDAHEGEQLRSEEERAWARSRFTLRHNDDGTSTGHFTIPRTAAEILKKVIQQVASPKRLASAAHARGAAFGIGEGESRRRAAMVVADIDWAQRYGQAFAEVIEHLPTDKLHGKVAATVVVTVELDKLRSGLGSASVDTGSAMSIAQVRRLACEAGILPAVLDGESLPLDLGRTKRHFTESQRVALATTYDECAADDCDRPYAWCDLHHETPWSELGPSNLRDAVPLCGFHHRLVHGGRHQVSINRVGARKTVTFRRRP
;
A
#
# COMPACT_ATOMS: atom_id res chain seq x y z
N MET A 1 8.47 -2.58 71.57
CA MET A 1 7.46 -2.48 70.51
C MET A 1 8.24 -2.22 69.22
N SER A 2 8.27 -3.28 68.37
CA SER A 2 9.10 -3.31 67.16
C SER A 2 8.64 -2.32 66.10
N ILE A 3 9.58 -1.68 65.46
CA ILE A 3 9.43 -0.73 64.36
C ILE A 3 8.92 -1.39 63.06
N GLU A 4 8.64 -2.71 63.04
CA GLU A 4 8.19 -3.50 61.90
C GLU A 4 6.70 -3.34 61.53
N ALA A 5 5.92 -2.54 62.27
CA ALA A 5 4.46 -2.49 62.09
C ALA A 5 3.97 -1.32 61.20
N LEU A 6 4.85 -0.51 60.58
CA LEU A 6 4.47 0.76 59.93
C LEU A 6 4.65 0.84 58.39
N THR A 7 4.83 -0.27 57.66
CA THR A 7 4.96 -0.22 56.19
C THR A 7 4.17 -1.31 55.44
N ARG A 8 2.97 -1.64 55.85
CA ARG A 8 2.02 -2.30 54.93
C ARG A 8 1.19 -1.22 54.25
N VAL A 9 1.71 -0.68 53.13
CA VAL A 9 0.86 0.00 52.14
C VAL A 9 -0.21 -1.03 51.72
N PRO A 10 -1.51 -0.69 51.85
CA PRO A 10 -2.57 -1.61 51.43
C PRO A 10 -2.34 -1.95 49.95
N ARG A 11 -2.08 -3.22 49.61
CA ARG A 11 -2.01 -3.69 48.25
C ARG A 11 -3.43 -3.83 47.72
N TRP A 12 -3.94 -2.80 47.09
CA TRP A 12 -5.22 -2.83 46.39
C TRP A 12 -5.15 -3.80 45.22
N GLY A 13 -6.17 -4.62 45.04
CA GLY A 13 -6.29 -5.42 43.85
C GLY A 13 -6.62 -4.58 42.62
N ALA A 14 -6.35 -5.11 41.44
CA ALA A 14 -6.61 -4.39 40.17
C ALA A 14 -8.08 -3.92 40.06
N ARG A 15 -9.04 -4.72 40.55
CA ARG A 15 -10.47 -4.39 40.55
C ARG A 15 -10.80 -3.18 41.42
N GLU A 16 -10.20 -3.08 42.59
CA GLU A 16 -10.38 -1.97 43.53
C GLU A 16 -9.78 -0.67 42.95
N VAL A 17 -8.57 -0.73 42.37
CA VAL A 17 -7.93 0.40 41.73
C VAL A 17 -8.77 0.94 40.56
N VAL A 18 -9.25 0.06 39.69
CA VAL A 18 -10.07 0.47 38.52
C VAL A 18 -11.43 0.99 39.01
N GLY A 19 -12.03 0.44 40.07
CA GLY A 19 -13.23 0.98 40.67
C GLY A 19 -13.05 2.42 41.16
N GLY A 20 -11.96 2.71 41.87
CA GLY A 20 -11.63 4.08 42.27
C GLY A 20 -11.41 5.05 41.12
N VAL A 21 -10.81 4.59 39.98
CA VAL A 21 -10.69 5.41 38.77
C VAL A 21 -12.07 5.78 38.21
N HIS A 22 -13.01 4.83 38.15
CA HIS A 22 -14.39 5.11 37.71
C HIS A 22 -15.07 6.12 38.62
N GLU A 23 -15.00 5.93 39.93
CA GLU A 23 -15.56 6.87 40.93
C GLU A 23 -15.00 8.30 40.74
N MET A 24 -13.69 8.46 40.50
CA MET A 24 -13.10 9.76 40.25
C MET A 24 -13.58 10.37 38.93
N LEU A 25 -13.74 9.58 37.87
CA LEU A 25 -14.24 10.07 36.58
C LEU A 25 -15.71 10.51 36.66
N ASP A 26 -16.53 9.86 37.51
CA ASP A 26 -17.93 10.22 37.74
C ASP A 26 -18.09 11.62 38.37
N HIS A 27 -17.03 12.17 38.99
CA HIS A 27 -17.03 13.54 39.52
C HIS A 27 -16.79 14.61 38.47
N LEU A 28 -16.39 14.22 37.26
CA LEU A 28 -16.21 15.18 36.15
C LEU A 28 -17.59 15.62 35.61
N PRO A 29 -17.78 16.91 35.29
CA PRO A 29 -19.03 17.36 34.71
C PRO A 29 -19.27 16.70 33.37
N GLY A 30 -20.49 16.17 33.16
CA GLY A 30 -20.89 15.51 31.90
C GLY A 30 -20.98 16.47 30.68
N ALA A 31 -21.00 17.79 30.95
CA ALA A 31 -20.98 18.84 29.92
C ALA A 31 -20.30 20.10 30.49
N GLY A 32 -19.58 20.81 29.65
CA GLY A 32 -18.87 22.02 30.02
C GLY A 32 -17.35 21.90 29.99
N PRO A 33 -16.61 22.94 30.34
CA PRO A 33 -15.15 22.93 30.29
C PRO A 33 -14.58 21.99 31.35
N VAL A 34 -13.64 21.16 30.96
CA VAL A 34 -12.89 20.23 31.84
C VAL A 34 -11.49 20.81 32.21
N MET A 35 -11.17 21.99 31.72
CA MET A 35 -9.89 22.67 31.97
C MET A 35 -10.16 24.06 32.53
N ALA A 36 -9.26 24.56 33.38
CA ALA A 36 -9.36 25.89 33.95
C ALA A 36 -9.07 27.01 32.92
N GLY A 37 -8.28 26.74 31.89
CA GLY A 37 -7.96 27.68 30.83
C GLY A 37 -7.07 27.04 29.74
N PRO A 38 -6.75 27.82 28.69
CA PRO A 38 -5.93 27.32 27.57
C PRO A 38 -4.52 26.92 27.98
N ASP A 39 -3.96 27.56 28.99
CA ASP A 39 -2.60 27.28 29.49
C ASP A 39 -2.49 25.92 30.18
N ASP A 40 -3.61 25.38 30.71
CA ASP A 40 -3.67 24.06 31.34
C ASP A 40 -3.75 22.91 30.33
N SER A 41 -4.07 23.20 29.07
CA SER A 41 -4.42 22.19 28.07
C SER A 41 -3.31 21.13 27.86
N GLY A 42 -2.07 21.58 27.79
CA GLY A 42 -0.91 20.69 27.63
C GLY A 42 -0.65 19.82 28.85
N LEU A 43 -0.82 20.37 30.04
CA LEU A 43 -0.62 19.66 31.31
C LEU A 43 -1.71 18.63 31.55
N VAL A 44 -2.98 19.01 31.37
CA VAL A 44 -4.14 18.09 31.50
C VAL A 44 -4.06 16.95 30.50
N LEU A 45 -3.76 17.25 29.23
CA LEU A 45 -3.61 16.21 28.21
C LEU A 45 -2.49 15.22 28.58
N GLY A 46 -1.33 15.75 29.02
CA GLY A 46 -0.21 14.89 29.42
C GLY A 46 -0.53 13.97 30.61
N GLU A 47 -1.28 14.46 31.60
CA GLU A 47 -1.70 13.63 32.74
C GLU A 47 -2.79 12.60 32.34
N VAL A 48 -3.70 12.96 31.44
CA VAL A 48 -4.67 12.01 30.88
C VAL A 48 -3.95 10.91 30.08
N ASP A 49 -3.02 11.27 29.21
CA ASP A 49 -2.22 10.29 28.46
C ASP A 49 -1.44 9.37 29.39
N ARG A 50 -0.84 9.93 30.42
CA ARG A 50 -0.12 9.17 31.45
C ARG A 50 -1.04 8.18 32.16
N ALA A 51 -2.25 8.60 32.54
CA ALA A 51 -3.24 7.70 33.16
C ALA A 51 -3.69 6.59 32.21
N ILE A 52 -3.92 6.92 30.94
CA ILE A 52 -4.24 5.94 29.88
C ILE A 52 -3.14 4.90 29.75
N HIS A 53 -1.88 5.31 29.66
CA HIS A 53 -0.73 4.42 29.53
C HIS A 53 -0.60 3.47 30.74
N ARG A 54 -0.83 3.99 31.95
CA ARG A 54 -0.83 3.17 33.18
C ARG A 54 -1.94 2.14 33.17
N LEU A 55 -3.15 2.51 32.77
CA LEU A 55 -4.29 1.57 32.65
C LEU A 55 -4.04 0.54 31.55
N GLN A 56 -3.44 0.93 30.44
CA GLN A 56 -3.04 0.00 29.38
C GLN A 56 -1.96 -0.99 29.88
N GLY A 57 -0.98 -0.50 30.63
CA GLY A 57 0.01 -1.37 31.28
C GLY A 57 -0.62 -2.36 32.26
N LEU A 58 -1.57 -1.91 33.09
CA LEU A 58 -2.35 -2.80 33.97
C LEU A 58 -3.13 -3.83 33.17
N ARG A 59 -3.79 -3.42 32.08
CA ARG A 59 -4.56 -4.32 31.22
C ARG A 59 -3.67 -5.42 30.61
N LEU A 60 -2.47 -5.09 30.15
CA LEU A 60 -1.53 -6.08 29.61
C LEU A 60 -1.08 -7.08 30.70
N ARG A 61 -0.85 -6.61 31.92
CA ARG A 61 -0.54 -7.52 33.05
C ARG A 61 -1.71 -8.47 33.35
N VAL A 62 -2.95 -7.98 33.35
CA VAL A 62 -4.15 -8.83 33.53
C VAL A 62 -4.27 -9.87 32.41
N ILE A 63 -3.90 -9.52 31.18
CA ILE A 63 -3.89 -10.45 30.04
C ILE A 63 -2.82 -11.55 30.22
N ALA A 64 -1.60 -11.19 30.63
CA ALA A 64 -0.54 -12.17 30.90
C ALA A 64 -0.93 -13.11 32.04
N GLU A 65 -1.46 -12.57 33.14
CA GLU A 65 -1.92 -13.36 34.29
C GLU A 65 -3.12 -14.28 33.93
N ALA A 66 -4.01 -13.83 33.02
CA ALA A 66 -5.10 -14.64 32.50
C ALA A 66 -4.61 -15.79 31.61
N ASP A 67 -3.52 -15.59 30.87
CA ASP A 67 -2.88 -16.63 30.08
C ASP A 67 -2.22 -17.68 30.98
N ASP A 68 -1.45 -17.25 31.97
CA ASP A 68 -0.79 -18.13 32.95
C ASP A 68 -1.80 -18.97 33.73
N LEU A 69 -2.95 -18.38 34.10
CA LEU A 69 -4.04 -19.05 34.79
C LEU A 69 -4.94 -19.89 33.86
N GLN A 70 -4.65 -19.94 32.55
CA GLN A 70 -5.42 -20.69 31.56
C GLN A 70 -6.93 -20.34 31.54
N VAL A 71 -7.26 -19.07 31.78
CA VAL A 71 -8.67 -18.59 31.90
C VAL A 71 -9.47 -18.83 30.60
N ALA A 72 -8.79 -18.87 29.45
CA ALA A 72 -9.43 -19.18 28.17
C ALA A 72 -9.99 -20.59 28.15
N ASP A 73 -9.22 -21.58 28.59
CA ASP A 73 -9.64 -22.99 28.64
C ASP A 73 -10.78 -23.20 29.60
N ASP A 74 -10.69 -22.62 30.79
CA ASP A 74 -11.76 -22.65 31.80
C ASP A 74 -13.08 -22.01 31.32
N SER A 75 -12.95 -21.03 30.42
CA SER A 75 -14.09 -20.34 29.80
C SER A 75 -14.61 -21.02 28.53
N GLY A 76 -14.01 -22.14 28.09
CA GLY A 76 -14.35 -22.85 26.86
C GLY A 76 -13.96 -22.08 25.59
N MET A 77 -13.00 -21.17 25.68
CA MET A 77 -12.47 -20.41 24.55
C MET A 77 -11.25 -21.08 23.96
N THR A 78 -11.05 -20.93 22.66
CA THR A 78 -9.97 -21.60 21.92
C THR A 78 -8.58 -21.02 22.18
N SER A 79 -8.47 -19.84 22.75
CA SER A 79 -7.21 -19.16 23.07
C SER A 79 -7.44 -17.92 23.94
N THR A 80 -6.40 -17.47 24.62
CA THR A 80 -6.39 -16.18 25.35
C THR A 80 -6.75 -15.01 24.45
N SER A 81 -6.30 -15.01 23.18
CA SER A 81 -6.69 -13.98 22.20
C SER A 81 -8.19 -14.00 21.90
N ALA A 82 -8.82 -15.18 21.79
CA ALA A 82 -10.26 -15.29 21.59
C ALA A 82 -11.02 -14.81 22.83
N TRP A 83 -10.54 -15.16 24.03
CA TRP A 83 -11.11 -14.70 25.29
C TRP A 83 -11.03 -13.17 25.43
N VAL A 84 -9.87 -12.55 25.15
CA VAL A 84 -9.68 -11.09 25.18
C VAL A 84 -10.59 -10.42 24.16
N ALA A 85 -10.65 -10.93 22.91
CA ALA A 85 -11.51 -10.36 21.86
C ALA A 85 -12.98 -10.32 22.29
N ALA A 86 -13.49 -11.41 22.85
CA ALA A 86 -14.86 -11.52 23.31
C ALA A 86 -15.16 -10.57 24.48
N ARG A 87 -14.27 -10.49 25.47
CA ARG A 87 -14.45 -9.66 26.68
C ARG A 87 -14.31 -8.17 26.41
N SER A 88 -13.35 -7.79 25.55
CA SER A 88 -13.07 -6.39 25.20
C SER A 88 -13.84 -5.90 23.97
N ARG A 89 -14.59 -6.77 23.29
CA ARG A 89 -15.32 -6.47 22.04
C ARG A 89 -14.39 -5.86 20.97
N THR A 90 -13.17 -6.41 20.84
CA THR A 90 -12.16 -5.99 19.89
C THR A 90 -11.99 -7.03 18.78
N SER A 91 -11.34 -6.65 17.68
CA SER A 91 -11.02 -7.61 16.62
C SER A 91 -10.02 -8.67 17.12
N GLY A 92 -10.10 -9.88 16.57
CA GLY A 92 -9.15 -10.96 16.89
C GLY A 92 -7.70 -10.58 16.62
N ALA A 93 -7.44 -9.79 15.57
CA ALA A 93 -6.09 -9.29 15.27
C ALA A 93 -5.56 -8.34 16.36
N SER A 94 -6.41 -7.43 16.86
CA SER A 94 -6.04 -6.53 17.96
C SER A 94 -5.81 -7.31 19.26
N ALA A 95 -6.69 -8.24 19.59
CA ALA A 95 -6.54 -9.08 20.78
C ALA A 95 -5.26 -9.94 20.72
N SER A 96 -4.95 -10.53 19.56
CA SER A 96 -3.70 -11.30 19.37
C SER A 96 -2.45 -10.43 19.54
N ALA A 97 -2.49 -9.18 19.06
CA ALA A 97 -1.38 -8.25 19.24
C ALA A 97 -1.19 -7.84 20.71
N ASP A 98 -2.30 -7.67 21.45
CA ASP A 98 -2.25 -7.33 22.89
C ASP A 98 -1.73 -8.51 23.72
N VAL A 99 -2.17 -9.74 23.41
CA VAL A 99 -1.65 -10.96 24.08
C VAL A 99 -0.16 -11.13 23.79
N ALA A 100 0.26 -11.01 22.54
CA ALA A 100 1.67 -11.12 22.18
C ALA A 100 2.54 -10.08 22.92
N LEU A 101 2.05 -8.84 23.05
CA LEU A 101 2.76 -7.82 23.83
C LEU A 101 2.79 -8.14 25.32
N ALA A 102 1.65 -8.57 25.88
CA ALA A 102 1.55 -8.93 27.29
C ALA A 102 2.55 -10.03 27.67
N LEU A 103 2.59 -11.10 26.89
CA LEU A 103 3.52 -12.22 27.09
C LEU A 103 5.00 -11.80 26.89
N ALA A 104 5.29 -10.92 25.92
CA ALA A 104 6.64 -10.41 25.72
C ALA A 104 7.13 -9.57 26.91
N LEU A 105 6.24 -8.77 27.51
CA LEU A 105 6.57 -7.99 28.71
C LEU A 105 6.78 -8.88 29.94
N ASP A 106 5.95 -9.87 30.12
CA ASP A 106 6.05 -10.83 31.22
C ASP A 106 7.29 -11.73 31.06
N GLY A 107 7.64 -12.06 29.84
CA GLY A 107 8.81 -12.89 29.47
C GLY A 107 10.18 -12.22 29.66
N GLY A 108 10.28 -11.11 30.42
CA GLY A 108 11.56 -10.54 30.85
C GLY A 108 11.83 -9.08 30.47
N LEU A 109 10.87 -8.37 29.87
CA LEU A 109 11.01 -6.94 29.60
C LEU A 109 10.59 -6.09 30.80
N THR A 110 11.32 -6.25 31.92
CA THR A 110 10.97 -5.70 33.22
C THR A 110 11.05 -4.17 33.29
N ALA A 111 12.06 -3.57 32.64
CA ALA A 111 12.20 -2.12 32.56
C ALA A 111 11.07 -1.49 31.74
N THR A 112 10.67 -2.11 30.65
CA THR A 112 9.56 -1.68 29.81
C THR A 112 8.22 -1.78 30.52
N GLN A 113 7.99 -2.90 31.21
CA GLN A 113 6.80 -3.12 32.02
C GLN A 113 6.67 -2.08 33.16
N SER A 114 7.80 -1.80 33.84
CA SER A 114 7.87 -0.76 34.87
C SER A 114 7.56 0.62 34.31
N ALA A 115 8.14 1.01 33.17
CA ALA A 115 7.92 2.28 32.53
C ALA A 115 6.45 2.47 32.09
N LEU A 116 5.81 1.42 31.56
CA LEU A 116 4.37 1.41 31.26
C LEU A 116 3.53 1.60 32.54
N SER A 117 3.86 0.90 33.61
CA SER A 117 3.13 1.00 34.90
C SER A 117 3.22 2.40 35.50
N GLN A 118 4.27 3.15 35.19
CA GLN A 118 4.48 4.53 35.59
C GLN A 118 3.89 5.55 34.60
N GLY A 119 3.42 5.07 33.43
CA GLY A 119 2.89 5.90 32.36
C GLY A 119 3.96 6.71 31.60
N LEU A 120 5.22 6.29 31.68
CA LEU A 120 6.35 6.94 31.00
C LEU A 120 6.46 6.54 29.53
N LEU A 121 5.85 5.43 29.14
CA LEU A 121 5.80 4.92 27.78
C LEU A 121 4.36 4.59 27.38
N SER A 122 4.04 4.74 26.10
CA SER A 122 2.82 4.21 25.50
C SER A 122 2.98 2.73 25.13
N THR A 123 1.86 2.05 24.87
CA THR A 123 1.88 0.67 24.33
C THR A 123 2.56 0.58 22.96
N GLU A 124 2.57 1.66 22.16
CA GLU A 124 3.29 1.71 20.90
C GLU A 124 4.80 1.68 21.09
N HIS A 125 5.33 2.42 22.08
CA HIS A 125 6.75 2.35 22.46
C HIS A 125 7.10 0.95 22.95
N ALA A 126 6.27 0.35 23.81
CA ALA A 126 6.49 -1.00 24.30
C ALA A 126 6.49 -2.06 23.18
N LYS A 127 5.62 -1.92 22.16
CA LYS A 127 5.63 -2.77 20.95
C LYS A 127 6.94 -2.66 20.18
N VAL A 128 7.50 -1.45 20.05
CA VAL A 128 8.81 -1.26 19.40
C VAL A 128 9.90 -1.99 20.18
N ILE A 129 9.96 -1.82 21.51
CA ILE A 129 10.96 -2.44 22.36
C ILE A 129 10.83 -3.97 22.33
N ALA A 130 9.61 -4.51 22.49
CA ALA A 130 9.34 -5.94 22.46
C ALA A 130 9.72 -6.57 21.09
N THR A 131 9.39 -5.89 19.99
CA THR A 131 9.77 -6.34 18.65
C THR A 131 11.27 -6.34 18.45
N THR A 132 11.97 -5.35 18.98
CA THR A 132 13.44 -5.28 18.93
C THR A 132 14.05 -6.37 19.75
N ALA A 133 13.60 -6.59 20.99
CA ALA A 133 14.10 -7.63 21.88
C ALA A 133 13.96 -9.04 21.27
N ALA A 134 12.83 -9.32 20.61
CA ALA A 134 12.59 -10.59 19.92
C ALA A 134 13.49 -10.84 18.70
N ARG A 135 14.12 -9.79 18.17
CA ARG A 135 15.01 -9.87 17.00
C ARG A 135 16.49 -9.82 17.37
N LEU A 136 16.82 -9.64 18.64
CA LEU A 136 18.21 -9.63 19.10
C LEU A 136 18.84 -11.01 18.94
N PRO A 137 20.13 -11.09 18.56
CA PRO A 137 20.85 -12.35 18.45
C PRO A 137 20.80 -13.16 19.74
N GLU A 138 20.68 -14.49 19.62
CA GLU A 138 20.66 -15.40 20.76
C GLU A 138 21.98 -15.37 21.58
N ALA A 139 23.07 -15.02 20.91
CA ALA A 139 24.40 -14.93 21.52
C ALA A 139 24.56 -13.77 22.52
N LEU A 140 23.58 -12.89 22.66
CA LEU A 140 23.61 -11.81 23.65
C LEU A 140 23.37 -12.37 25.06
N THR A 141 24.20 -11.93 26.00
CA THR A 141 24.03 -12.24 27.43
C THR A 141 22.78 -11.55 28.00
N PRO A 142 22.21 -12.06 29.10
CA PRO A 142 21.09 -11.38 29.78
C PRO A 142 21.39 -9.92 30.13
N THR A 143 22.60 -9.62 30.59
CA THR A 143 23.03 -8.26 30.95
C THR A 143 23.08 -7.33 29.74
N GLU A 144 23.51 -7.81 28.56
CA GLU A 144 23.50 -7.02 27.33
C GLU A 144 22.05 -6.74 26.89
N ARG A 145 21.17 -7.72 26.99
CA ARG A 145 19.74 -7.55 26.68
C ARG A 145 19.08 -6.53 27.60
N GLU A 146 19.32 -6.61 28.89
CA GLU A 146 18.82 -5.66 29.89
C GLU A 146 19.35 -4.23 29.62
N ARG A 147 20.64 -4.10 29.26
CA ARG A 147 21.23 -2.82 28.89
C ARG A 147 20.55 -2.21 27.65
N ILE A 148 20.32 -3.02 26.63
CA ILE A 148 19.60 -2.61 25.43
C ILE A 148 18.18 -2.14 25.79
N GLU A 149 17.44 -2.94 26.55
CA GLU A 149 16.08 -2.61 26.98
C GLU A 149 16.05 -1.27 27.73
N THR A 150 16.89 -1.14 28.75
CA THR A 150 16.95 0.08 29.58
C THR A 150 17.25 1.34 28.76
N ASN A 151 18.17 1.24 27.80
CA ASN A 151 18.48 2.36 26.91
C ASN A 151 17.32 2.69 25.97
N LEU A 152 16.62 1.68 25.42
CA LEU A 152 15.44 1.90 24.58
C LEU A 152 14.28 2.50 25.37
N VAL A 153 14.09 2.10 26.63
CA VAL A 153 13.13 2.73 27.55
C VAL A 153 13.47 4.20 27.77
N ALA A 154 14.73 4.53 28.06
CA ALA A 154 15.18 5.91 28.25
C ALA A 154 15.04 6.73 26.96
N ALA A 155 15.29 6.15 25.80
CA ALA A 155 15.07 6.79 24.50
C ALA A 155 13.58 7.03 24.22
N GLY A 156 12.70 6.06 24.54
CA GLY A 156 11.25 6.13 24.33
C GLY A 156 10.56 7.22 25.14
N GLN A 157 11.15 7.65 26.29
CA GLN A 157 10.65 8.80 27.05
C GLN A 157 10.85 10.15 26.34
N ARG A 158 11.66 10.20 25.29
CA ARG A 158 12.05 11.42 24.56
C ARG A 158 11.71 11.39 23.09
N LEU A 159 11.56 10.21 22.51
CA LEU A 159 11.31 9.99 21.09
C LEU A 159 9.90 9.49 20.92
N ASP A 160 9.24 9.85 19.82
CA ASP A 160 8.02 9.19 19.38
C ASP A 160 8.30 7.73 18.94
N PRO A 161 7.27 6.86 18.83
CA PRO A 161 7.46 5.44 18.50
C PRO A 161 8.17 5.21 17.16
N GLU A 162 8.02 6.12 16.19
CA GLU A 162 8.65 5.98 14.87
C GLU A 162 10.15 6.28 14.93
N ARG A 163 10.51 7.35 15.66
CA ARG A 163 11.92 7.69 15.91
C ARG A 163 12.60 6.64 16.77
N LEU A 164 11.89 6.11 17.79
CA LEU A 164 12.38 5.02 18.62
C LEU A 164 12.65 3.77 17.76
N ARG A 165 11.79 3.43 16.83
CA ARG A 165 11.99 2.28 15.92
C ARG A 165 13.26 2.44 15.07
N ARG A 166 13.52 3.65 14.59
CA ARG A 166 14.77 3.93 13.84
C ARG A 166 16.02 3.81 14.73
N ALA A 167 15.96 4.32 15.94
CA ALA A 167 17.06 4.18 16.90
C ALA A 167 17.30 2.71 17.30
N ALA A 168 16.22 1.93 17.45
CA ALA A 168 16.27 0.51 17.80
C ALA A 168 16.89 -0.38 16.70
N GLY A 169 16.95 0.07 15.44
CA GLY A 169 17.67 -0.63 14.37
C GLY A 169 19.15 -0.84 14.68
N ARG A 170 19.74 0.04 15.47
CA ARG A 170 21.16 -0.04 15.92
C ARG A 170 21.30 -0.50 17.37
N ALA A 171 20.38 -1.31 17.88
CA ALA A 171 20.35 -1.74 19.28
C ALA A 171 21.65 -2.45 19.72
N LEU A 172 22.37 -3.15 18.84
CA LEU A 172 23.64 -3.82 19.15
C LEU A 172 24.78 -2.84 19.49
N ALA A 173 24.74 -1.61 18.98
CA ALA A 173 25.71 -0.59 19.36
C ALA A 173 25.61 -0.25 20.87
N ILE A 174 24.42 -0.38 21.47
CA ILE A 174 24.18 -0.18 22.91
C ILE A 174 24.88 -1.26 23.74
N ALA A 175 25.00 -2.47 23.19
CA ALA A 175 25.71 -3.58 23.82
C ALA A 175 27.25 -3.52 23.59
N GLU A 176 27.76 -2.40 23.06
CA GLU A 176 29.19 -2.20 22.74
C GLU A 176 29.76 -3.24 21.76
N ARG A 177 28.87 -3.79 20.89
CA ARG A 177 29.30 -4.65 19.79
C ARG A 177 30.01 -3.83 18.71
N SER A 178 30.85 -4.52 17.91
CA SER A 178 31.59 -3.83 16.85
C SER A 178 30.65 -3.14 15.84
N VAL A 179 31.18 -2.15 15.13
CA VAL A 179 30.41 -1.46 14.08
C VAL A 179 30.01 -2.45 13.00
N GLU A 180 30.90 -3.38 12.63
CA GLU A 180 30.66 -4.41 11.63
C GLU A 180 29.52 -5.36 12.04
N GLU A 181 29.50 -5.81 13.31
CA GLU A 181 28.40 -6.65 13.82
C GLU A 181 27.07 -5.91 13.84
N THR A 182 27.10 -4.63 14.24
CA THR A 182 25.91 -3.79 14.27
C THR A 182 25.34 -3.54 12.87
N ASP A 183 26.21 -3.19 11.92
CA ASP A 183 25.82 -2.92 10.52
C ASP A 183 25.34 -4.20 9.82
N ALA A 184 25.97 -5.35 10.10
CA ALA A 184 25.56 -6.64 9.56
C ALA A 184 24.15 -7.03 10.06
N HIS A 185 23.89 -6.85 11.35
CA HIS A 185 22.59 -7.14 11.96
C HIS A 185 21.48 -6.21 11.43
N GLU A 186 21.73 -4.90 11.37
CA GLU A 186 20.82 -3.92 10.81
C GLU A 186 20.51 -4.26 9.34
N GLY A 187 21.53 -4.56 8.54
CA GLY A 187 21.39 -4.92 7.14
C GLY A 187 20.59 -6.20 6.94
N GLU A 188 20.73 -7.21 7.80
CA GLU A 188 19.95 -8.45 7.75
C GLU A 188 18.48 -8.22 8.13
N GLN A 189 18.23 -7.40 9.15
CA GLN A 189 16.86 -7.01 9.51
C GLN A 189 16.15 -6.29 8.38
N LEU A 190 16.81 -5.30 7.77
CA LEU A 190 16.24 -4.53 6.64
C LEU A 190 15.95 -5.44 5.44
N ARG A 191 16.89 -6.36 5.11
CA ARG A 191 16.69 -7.34 4.03
C ARG A 191 15.49 -8.24 4.28
N SER A 192 15.39 -8.79 5.48
CA SER A 192 14.27 -9.64 5.89
C SER A 192 12.92 -8.88 5.91
N GLU A 193 12.92 -7.60 6.26
CA GLU A 193 11.72 -6.75 6.19
C GLU A 193 11.32 -6.48 4.74
N GLU A 194 12.28 -6.22 3.87
CA GLU A 194 12.05 -5.98 2.44
C GLU A 194 11.48 -7.22 1.75
N GLU A 195 12.08 -8.40 1.95
CA GLU A 195 11.59 -9.67 1.41
C GLU A 195 10.13 -9.95 1.85
N ARG A 196 9.84 -9.76 3.14
CA ARG A 196 8.48 -9.92 3.66
C ARG A 196 7.51 -8.89 3.09
N ALA A 197 7.96 -7.66 2.86
CA ALA A 197 7.15 -6.62 2.25
C ALA A 197 6.83 -6.95 0.78
N TRP A 198 7.81 -7.45 0.02
CA TRP A 198 7.59 -7.92 -1.35
C TRP A 198 6.63 -9.12 -1.40
N ALA A 199 6.78 -10.09 -0.52
CA ALA A 199 5.88 -11.26 -0.44
C ALA A 199 4.43 -10.87 -0.10
N ARG A 200 4.23 -9.76 0.61
CA ARG A 200 2.91 -9.21 0.96
C ARG A 200 2.38 -8.21 -0.05
N SER A 201 3.12 -7.89 -1.09
CA SER A 201 2.68 -6.91 -2.07
C SER A 201 1.42 -7.37 -2.78
N ARG A 202 0.43 -6.48 -2.86
CA ARG A 202 -0.89 -6.72 -3.46
C ARG A 202 -1.36 -5.46 -4.15
N PHE A 203 -2.07 -5.63 -5.23
CA PHE A 203 -2.76 -4.57 -5.94
C PHE A 203 -4.15 -5.04 -6.35
N THR A 204 -5.16 -4.24 -6.08
CA THR A 204 -6.53 -4.46 -6.54
C THR A 204 -7.08 -3.15 -7.08
N LEU A 205 -7.83 -3.24 -8.17
CA LEU A 205 -8.50 -2.11 -8.81
C LEU A 205 -9.93 -2.53 -9.14
N ARG A 206 -10.90 -1.66 -8.83
CA ARG A 206 -12.30 -1.83 -9.16
C ARG A 206 -12.80 -0.56 -9.83
N HIS A 207 -13.51 -0.70 -10.93
CA HIS A 207 -14.22 0.40 -11.58
C HIS A 207 -15.56 0.66 -10.87
N ASN A 208 -15.88 1.93 -10.67
CA ASN A 208 -17.14 2.38 -10.09
C ASN A 208 -18.06 2.87 -11.21
N ASP A 209 -19.38 2.90 -10.96
CA ASP A 209 -20.36 3.30 -11.96
C ASP A 209 -20.40 4.83 -12.22
N ASP A 210 -19.66 5.61 -11.44
CA ASP A 210 -19.55 7.07 -11.52
C ASP A 210 -18.38 7.58 -12.38
N GLY A 211 -17.70 6.68 -13.10
CA GLY A 211 -16.51 7.01 -13.89
C GLY A 211 -15.21 7.09 -13.10
N THR A 212 -15.24 6.77 -11.81
CA THR A 212 -14.03 6.64 -10.98
C THR A 212 -13.56 5.19 -10.86
N SER A 213 -12.36 5.00 -10.36
CA SER A 213 -11.86 3.67 -9.99
C SER A 213 -11.27 3.72 -8.60
N THR A 214 -11.58 2.71 -7.79
CA THR A 214 -11.02 2.56 -6.44
C THR A 214 -9.96 1.47 -6.45
N GLY A 215 -8.76 1.80 -5.97
CA GLY A 215 -7.65 0.85 -5.88
C GLY A 215 -7.11 0.76 -4.47
N HIS A 216 -6.69 -0.46 -4.10
CA HIS A 216 -5.93 -0.71 -2.87
C HIS A 216 -4.62 -1.39 -3.24
N PHE A 217 -3.54 -0.93 -2.62
CA PHE A 217 -2.24 -1.55 -2.81
C PHE A 217 -1.49 -1.68 -1.50
N THR A 218 -0.69 -2.73 -1.41
CA THR A 218 0.34 -2.92 -0.39
C THR A 218 1.66 -3.08 -1.13
N ILE A 219 2.63 -2.24 -0.83
CA ILE A 219 3.94 -2.21 -1.48
C ILE A 219 5.04 -2.00 -0.43
N PRO A 220 6.30 -2.36 -0.72
CA PRO A 220 7.42 -2.06 0.16
C PRO A 220 7.49 -0.57 0.49
N ARG A 221 7.93 -0.26 1.72
CA ARG A 221 8.01 1.12 2.24
C ARG A 221 8.79 2.05 1.32
N THR A 222 9.95 1.61 0.83
CA THR A 222 10.79 2.41 -0.08
C THR A 222 10.03 2.82 -1.33
N ALA A 223 9.28 1.91 -1.96
CA ALA A 223 8.45 2.21 -3.12
C ALA A 223 7.32 3.20 -2.76
N ALA A 224 6.68 3.02 -1.59
CA ALA A 224 5.64 3.93 -1.11
C ALA A 224 6.19 5.35 -0.82
N GLU A 225 7.39 5.47 -0.28
CA GLU A 225 8.04 6.77 -0.02
C GLU A 225 8.42 7.48 -1.32
N ILE A 226 8.92 6.75 -2.31
CA ILE A 226 9.18 7.30 -3.65
C ILE A 226 7.86 7.82 -4.25
N LEU A 227 6.81 7.02 -4.26
CA LEU A 227 5.49 7.41 -4.76
C LEU A 227 4.97 8.66 -4.04
N LYS A 228 5.02 8.66 -2.69
CA LYS A 228 4.60 9.81 -1.87
C LYS A 228 5.38 11.07 -2.24
N LYS A 229 6.69 10.97 -2.37
CA LYS A 229 7.56 12.10 -2.75
C LYS A 229 7.21 12.65 -4.13
N VAL A 230 6.96 11.78 -5.10
CA VAL A 230 6.57 12.19 -6.45
C VAL A 230 5.20 12.88 -6.43
N ILE A 231 4.20 12.31 -5.77
CA ILE A 231 2.86 12.92 -5.62
C ILE A 231 2.96 14.29 -4.94
N GLN A 232 3.73 14.41 -3.85
CA GLN A 232 3.93 15.68 -3.14
C GLN A 232 4.60 16.74 -4.02
N GLN A 233 5.55 16.33 -4.86
CA GLN A 233 6.21 17.23 -5.80
C GLN A 233 5.23 17.74 -6.86
N VAL A 234 4.42 16.85 -7.43
CA VAL A 234 3.39 17.19 -8.43
C VAL A 234 2.28 18.05 -7.81
N ALA A 235 1.88 17.77 -6.58
CA ALA A 235 0.86 18.52 -5.85
C ALA A 235 1.37 19.84 -5.24
N SER A 236 2.66 20.16 -5.37
CA SER A 236 3.26 21.25 -4.59
C SER A 236 2.58 22.61 -4.82
N PRO A 237 2.36 23.42 -3.74
CA PRO A 237 1.77 24.74 -3.87
C PRO A 237 2.50 25.68 -4.82
N LYS A 238 3.84 25.58 -4.87
CA LYS A 238 4.67 26.37 -5.80
C LYS A 238 4.34 26.06 -7.25
N ARG A 239 4.18 24.77 -7.61
CA ARG A 239 3.83 24.35 -8.97
C ARG A 239 2.42 24.84 -9.33
N LEU A 240 1.47 24.73 -8.42
CA LEU A 240 0.09 25.22 -8.61
C LEU A 240 0.06 26.74 -8.81
N ALA A 241 0.75 27.49 -7.96
CA ALA A 241 0.86 28.92 -8.08
C ALA A 241 1.51 29.35 -9.39
N SER A 242 2.59 28.68 -9.80
CA SER A 242 3.25 28.95 -11.09
C SER A 242 2.36 28.66 -12.28
N ALA A 243 1.62 27.53 -12.27
CA ALA A 243 0.68 27.19 -13.32
C ALA A 243 -0.52 28.15 -13.39
N ALA A 244 -1.04 28.59 -12.24
CA ALA A 244 -2.10 29.58 -12.18
C ALA A 244 -1.64 30.95 -12.68
N HIS A 245 -0.42 31.36 -12.31
CA HIS A 245 0.18 32.59 -12.79
C HIS A 245 0.42 32.57 -14.32
N ALA A 246 0.98 31.48 -14.85
CA ALA A 246 1.20 31.32 -16.29
C ALA A 246 -0.12 31.37 -17.08
N ARG A 247 -1.19 30.73 -16.59
CA ARG A 247 -2.53 30.82 -17.19
C ARG A 247 -3.06 32.25 -17.16
N GLY A 248 -2.95 32.95 -16.03
CA GLY A 248 -3.36 34.35 -15.92
C GLY A 248 -2.65 35.24 -16.95
N ALA A 249 -1.34 35.09 -17.13
CA ALA A 249 -0.56 35.81 -18.11
C ALA A 249 -1.02 35.50 -19.55
N ALA A 250 -1.32 34.23 -19.86
CA ALA A 250 -1.82 33.82 -21.18
C ALA A 250 -3.18 34.42 -21.53
N PHE A 251 -4.02 34.76 -20.52
CA PHE A 251 -5.30 35.44 -20.69
C PHE A 251 -5.20 36.97 -20.54
N GLY A 252 -4.01 37.56 -20.52
CA GLY A 252 -3.81 39.01 -20.46
C GLY A 252 -4.16 39.63 -19.08
N ILE A 253 -4.22 38.83 -18.01
CA ILE A 253 -4.48 39.31 -16.65
C ILE A 253 -3.20 39.96 -16.11
N GLY A 254 -3.31 41.17 -15.57
CA GLY A 254 -2.19 41.91 -14.99
C GLY A 254 -1.47 41.11 -13.89
N GLU A 255 -0.16 41.33 -13.76
CA GLU A 255 0.74 40.50 -12.92
C GLU A 255 0.31 40.49 -11.44
N GLY A 256 -0.14 41.60 -10.88
CA GLY A 256 -0.61 41.70 -9.49
C GLY A 256 -1.88 40.89 -9.22
N GLU A 257 -2.84 40.93 -10.15
CA GLU A 257 -4.08 40.17 -10.07
C GLU A 257 -3.84 38.67 -10.29
N SER A 258 -2.95 38.33 -11.20
CA SER A 258 -2.54 36.94 -11.47
C SER A 258 -1.89 36.28 -10.24
N ARG A 259 -1.05 37.04 -9.50
CA ARG A 259 -0.45 36.57 -8.24
C ARG A 259 -1.48 36.41 -7.12
N ARG A 260 -2.45 37.34 -7.00
CA ARG A 260 -3.55 37.22 -6.02
C ARG A 260 -4.39 35.97 -6.27
N ARG A 261 -4.77 35.73 -7.52
CA ARG A 261 -5.53 34.53 -7.90
C ARG A 261 -4.74 33.24 -7.61
N ALA A 262 -3.46 33.24 -7.92
CA ALA A 262 -2.59 32.11 -7.58
C ALA A 262 -2.52 31.82 -6.07
N ALA A 263 -2.47 32.88 -5.24
CA ALA A 263 -2.49 32.76 -3.79
C ALA A 263 -3.82 32.23 -3.25
N MET A 264 -4.96 32.66 -3.84
CA MET A 264 -6.30 32.15 -3.47
C MET A 264 -6.48 30.68 -3.81
N VAL A 265 -5.98 30.22 -4.97
CA VAL A 265 -6.00 28.80 -5.36
C VAL A 265 -5.25 27.92 -4.37
N VAL A 266 -4.20 28.45 -3.73
CA VAL A 266 -3.41 27.70 -2.75
C VAL A 266 -4.03 27.72 -1.35
N ALA A 267 -4.82 28.75 -1.01
CA ALA A 267 -5.39 28.92 0.33
C ALA A 267 -6.54 27.96 0.66
N ASP A 268 -7.27 27.49 -0.37
CA ASP A 268 -8.47 26.64 -0.22
C ASP A 268 -8.29 25.27 -0.91
N ILE A 269 -7.17 24.61 -0.64
CA ILE A 269 -6.87 23.31 -1.26
C ILE A 269 -7.45 22.18 -0.41
N ASP A 270 -8.36 21.39 -0.97
CA ASP A 270 -8.60 20.02 -0.51
C ASP A 270 -7.39 19.14 -0.89
N TRP A 271 -6.57 18.86 0.10
CA TRP A 271 -5.33 18.08 -0.08
C TRP A 271 -5.58 16.65 -0.50
N ALA A 272 -6.68 16.02 -0.04
CA ALA A 272 -7.01 14.66 -0.43
C ALA A 272 -7.35 14.58 -1.92
N GLN A 273 -8.20 15.51 -2.39
CA GLN A 273 -8.53 15.66 -3.80
C GLN A 273 -7.28 15.98 -4.63
N ARG A 274 -6.45 16.91 -4.16
CA ARG A 274 -5.24 17.32 -4.88
C ARG A 274 -4.23 16.18 -5.03
N TYR A 275 -4.04 15.36 -3.99
CA TYR A 275 -3.18 14.18 -4.07
C TYR A 275 -3.74 13.13 -5.04
N GLY A 276 -5.06 12.95 -5.07
CA GLY A 276 -5.72 12.09 -6.06
C GLY A 276 -5.48 12.55 -7.51
N GLN A 277 -5.63 13.85 -7.77
CA GLN A 277 -5.33 14.44 -9.08
C GLN A 277 -3.85 14.31 -9.45
N ALA A 278 -2.94 14.55 -8.50
CA ALA A 278 -1.50 14.39 -8.73
C ALA A 278 -1.13 12.94 -8.99
N PHE A 279 -1.78 11.97 -8.34
CA PHE A 279 -1.59 10.56 -8.59
C PHE A 279 -2.05 10.17 -10.01
N ALA A 280 -3.21 10.64 -10.45
CA ALA A 280 -3.70 10.44 -11.82
C ALA A 280 -2.72 11.04 -12.84
N GLU A 281 -2.23 12.27 -12.60
CA GLU A 281 -1.23 12.92 -13.45
C GLU A 281 0.08 12.11 -13.55
N VAL A 282 0.54 11.51 -12.45
CA VAL A 282 1.73 10.62 -12.45
C VAL A 282 1.50 9.39 -13.32
N ILE A 283 0.31 8.77 -13.23
CA ILE A 283 -0.04 7.59 -14.03
C ILE A 283 -0.09 7.94 -15.52
N GLU A 284 -0.71 9.07 -15.89
CA GLU A 284 -0.82 9.53 -17.27
C GLU A 284 0.56 9.79 -17.92
N HIS A 285 1.58 10.13 -17.12
CA HIS A 285 2.94 10.45 -17.58
C HIS A 285 3.98 9.37 -17.30
N LEU A 286 3.56 8.15 -16.93
CA LEU A 286 4.51 7.04 -16.76
C LEU A 286 5.23 6.72 -18.08
N PRO A 287 6.58 6.69 -18.09
CA PRO A 287 7.36 6.34 -19.29
C PRO A 287 7.25 4.82 -19.54
N THR A 288 6.18 4.40 -20.20
CA THR A 288 5.91 2.99 -20.50
C THR A 288 6.87 2.39 -21.51
N ASP A 289 7.53 3.21 -22.31
CA ASP A 289 8.59 2.84 -23.27
C ASP A 289 9.84 2.22 -22.60
N LYS A 290 10.06 2.50 -21.32
CA LYS A 290 11.20 1.98 -20.55
C LYS A 290 10.88 0.69 -19.79
N LEU A 291 9.66 0.19 -19.84
CA LEU A 291 9.31 -1.09 -19.26
C LEU A 291 9.97 -2.21 -20.08
N HIS A 292 10.97 -2.87 -19.50
CA HIS A 292 11.66 -3.99 -20.13
C HIS A 292 10.70 -5.16 -20.32
N GLY A 293 10.63 -5.68 -21.53
CA GLY A 293 9.84 -6.84 -21.90
C GLY A 293 9.07 -6.62 -23.21
N LYS A 294 8.46 -7.68 -23.72
CA LYS A 294 7.65 -7.67 -24.96
C LYS A 294 6.34 -6.86 -24.86
N VAL A 295 6.13 -6.16 -23.75
CA VAL A 295 4.89 -5.46 -23.45
C VAL A 295 5.25 -4.04 -23.00
N ALA A 296 5.49 -3.16 -23.97
CA ALA A 296 5.23 -1.75 -23.72
C ALA A 296 3.73 -1.63 -23.39
N ALA A 297 3.39 -1.07 -22.24
CA ALA A 297 1.99 -0.82 -21.90
C ALA A 297 1.48 0.36 -22.75
N THR A 298 1.26 0.10 -24.04
CA THR A 298 0.69 1.07 -24.95
C THR A 298 -0.81 1.00 -24.84
N VAL A 299 -1.44 2.06 -24.35
CA VAL A 299 -2.90 2.17 -24.36
C VAL A 299 -3.31 2.60 -25.77
N VAL A 300 -4.11 1.77 -26.43
CA VAL A 300 -4.61 2.06 -27.78
C VAL A 300 -6.01 2.69 -27.68
N VAL A 301 -6.13 3.90 -28.17
CA VAL A 301 -7.42 4.64 -28.22
C VAL A 301 -7.89 4.67 -29.67
N THR A 302 -9.05 4.08 -29.93
CA THR A 302 -9.67 4.08 -31.27
C THR A 302 -10.80 5.11 -31.32
N VAL A 303 -10.76 6.01 -32.29
CA VAL A 303 -11.77 7.06 -32.48
C VAL A 303 -12.03 7.31 -33.98
N GLU A 304 -13.29 7.50 -34.34
CA GLU A 304 -13.66 7.90 -35.69
C GLU A 304 -13.20 9.35 -35.95
N LEU A 305 -12.64 9.60 -37.13
CA LEU A 305 -12.06 10.90 -37.48
C LEU A 305 -13.10 12.04 -37.37
N ASP A 306 -14.34 11.78 -37.75
CA ASP A 306 -15.41 12.79 -37.68
C ASP A 306 -15.80 13.14 -36.24
N LYS A 307 -15.79 12.17 -35.33
CA LYS A 307 -15.96 12.40 -33.89
C LYS A 307 -14.78 13.20 -33.32
N LEU A 308 -13.56 12.87 -33.72
CA LEU A 308 -12.37 13.62 -33.30
C LEU A 308 -12.42 15.08 -33.79
N ARG A 309 -12.88 15.32 -35.02
CA ARG A 309 -13.01 16.68 -35.60
C ARG A 309 -14.17 17.49 -34.97
N SER A 310 -15.34 16.88 -34.82
CA SER A 310 -16.52 17.55 -34.24
C SER A 310 -16.40 17.80 -32.73
N GLY A 311 -15.59 17.00 -32.04
CA GLY A 311 -15.49 17.05 -30.58
C GLY A 311 -16.66 16.35 -29.87
N LEU A 312 -17.52 15.66 -30.60
CA LEU A 312 -18.73 14.99 -30.09
C LEU A 312 -18.55 13.45 -30.13
N GLY A 313 -19.15 12.79 -29.15
CA GLY A 313 -19.13 11.32 -29.08
C GLY A 313 -18.05 10.78 -28.13
N SER A 314 -17.71 9.51 -28.31
CA SER A 314 -16.73 8.78 -27.49
C SER A 314 -15.73 8.02 -28.35
N ALA A 315 -14.56 7.74 -27.77
CA ALA A 315 -13.54 6.83 -28.26
C ALA A 315 -13.56 5.54 -27.45
N SER A 316 -13.11 4.45 -28.04
CA SER A 316 -12.90 3.16 -27.36
C SER A 316 -11.44 3.03 -26.94
N VAL A 317 -11.21 2.45 -25.78
CA VAL A 317 -9.87 2.10 -25.27
C VAL A 317 -9.72 0.58 -25.31
N ASP A 318 -8.53 0.08 -25.63
CA ASP A 318 -8.22 -1.36 -25.70
C ASP A 318 -8.34 -2.11 -24.36
N THR A 319 -8.63 -1.38 -23.28
CA THR A 319 -9.01 -1.92 -21.95
C THR A 319 -10.50 -2.16 -21.80
N GLY A 320 -11.31 -1.96 -22.87
CA GLY A 320 -12.77 -2.12 -22.87
C GLY A 320 -13.55 -0.91 -22.35
N SER A 321 -12.89 0.18 -21.95
CA SER A 321 -13.56 1.41 -21.48
C SER A 321 -13.79 2.42 -22.61
N ALA A 322 -14.76 3.34 -22.40
CA ALA A 322 -15.00 4.48 -23.29
C ALA A 322 -14.36 5.75 -22.73
N MET A 323 -13.92 6.63 -23.63
CA MET A 323 -13.29 7.90 -23.29
C MET A 323 -13.95 9.06 -24.04
N SER A 324 -14.10 10.21 -23.39
CA SER A 324 -14.61 11.40 -24.08
C SER A 324 -13.61 11.96 -25.10
N ILE A 325 -14.10 12.56 -26.19
CA ILE A 325 -13.23 13.15 -27.21
C ILE A 325 -12.35 14.29 -26.63
N ALA A 326 -12.84 15.00 -25.63
CA ALA A 326 -12.05 16.03 -24.94
C ALA A 326 -10.83 15.42 -24.22
N GLN A 327 -11.01 14.27 -23.58
CA GLN A 327 -9.93 13.54 -22.92
C GLN A 327 -8.95 12.95 -23.93
N VAL A 328 -9.44 12.39 -25.06
CA VAL A 328 -8.59 11.92 -26.16
C VAL A 328 -7.72 13.05 -26.69
N ARG A 329 -8.29 14.25 -26.93
CA ARG A 329 -7.53 15.41 -27.39
C ARG A 329 -6.46 15.84 -26.37
N ARG A 330 -6.78 15.83 -25.08
CA ARG A 330 -5.83 16.17 -24.02
C ARG A 330 -4.65 15.21 -24.01
N LEU A 331 -4.91 13.90 -23.97
CA LEU A 331 -3.88 12.88 -24.01
C LEU A 331 -3.04 12.96 -25.29
N ALA A 332 -3.69 13.27 -26.42
CA ALA A 332 -3.05 13.43 -27.70
C ALA A 332 -2.06 14.61 -27.76
N CYS A 333 -2.31 15.68 -27.02
CA CYS A 333 -1.40 16.84 -26.97
C CYS A 333 -0.16 16.58 -26.12
N GLU A 334 -0.21 15.65 -25.16
CA GLU A 334 0.84 15.39 -24.17
C GLU A 334 1.64 14.12 -24.49
N ALA A 335 1.04 13.15 -25.13
CA ALA A 335 1.68 11.91 -25.55
C ALA A 335 2.16 12.03 -27.02
N GLY A 336 3.32 11.46 -27.32
CA GLY A 336 3.71 11.24 -28.69
C GLY A 336 2.70 10.32 -29.37
N ILE A 337 1.79 10.88 -30.16
CA ILE A 337 0.78 10.10 -30.89
C ILE A 337 1.47 9.41 -32.06
N LEU A 338 1.33 8.08 -32.13
CA LEU A 338 1.48 7.35 -33.37
C LEU A 338 0.07 7.26 -34.01
N PRO A 339 -0.29 8.15 -34.97
CA PRO A 339 -1.58 8.05 -35.64
C PRO A 339 -1.58 6.81 -36.51
N ALA A 340 -2.32 5.78 -36.14
CA ALA A 340 -2.64 4.69 -37.03
C ALA A 340 -3.93 5.06 -37.78
N VAL A 341 -3.81 5.48 -39.04
CA VAL A 341 -4.97 5.62 -39.91
C VAL A 341 -5.28 4.22 -40.46
N LEU A 342 -6.46 3.68 -40.10
CA LEU A 342 -6.85 2.32 -40.53
C LEU A 342 -7.31 2.26 -41.98
N ASP A 343 -7.26 3.37 -42.72
CA ASP A 343 -7.66 3.46 -44.12
C ASP A 343 -6.63 4.31 -44.88
N GLY A 344 -5.50 3.70 -45.24
CA GLY A 344 -4.41 4.34 -46.02
C GLY A 344 -3.12 3.52 -46.07
N GLU A 345 -2.23 3.85 -47.01
CA GLU A 345 -0.94 3.19 -47.22
C GLU A 345 0.02 3.41 -46.03
N SER A 346 -0.15 2.70 -44.95
CA SER A 346 0.71 2.82 -43.78
C SER A 346 1.21 1.46 -43.33
N LEU A 347 2.48 1.36 -43.05
CA LEU A 347 3.30 0.26 -42.51
C LEU A 347 2.90 -1.16 -42.97
N PRO A 348 3.79 -1.95 -43.55
CA PRO A 348 3.47 -3.30 -43.98
C PRO A 348 3.05 -4.18 -42.81
N LEU A 349 1.76 -4.47 -42.70
CA LEU A 349 1.19 -5.38 -41.71
C LEU A 349 1.32 -6.84 -42.14
N ASP A 350 1.65 -7.08 -43.41
CA ASP A 350 1.92 -8.39 -43.99
C ASP A 350 3.40 -8.53 -44.32
N LEU A 351 4.10 -9.32 -43.52
CA LEU A 351 5.54 -9.54 -43.63
C LEU A 351 5.93 -10.86 -44.31
N GLY A 352 4.94 -11.67 -44.63
CA GLY A 352 5.18 -13.01 -45.17
C GLY A 352 6.11 -13.83 -44.27
N ARG A 353 7.22 -14.31 -44.83
CA ARG A 353 8.24 -15.05 -44.07
C ARG A 353 9.57 -14.29 -43.90
N THR A 354 9.58 -12.98 -44.08
CA THR A 354 10.78 -12.16 -43.88
C THR A 354 11.17 -12.03 -42.40
N LYS A 355 10.18 -12.08 -41.50
CA LYS A 355 10.40 -12.08 -40.04
C LYS A 355 9.53 -13.12 -39.39
N ARG A 356 10.10 -13.88 -38.42
CA ARG A 356 9.38 -14.88 -37.66
C ARG A 356 8.44 -14.27 -36.61
N HIS A 357 8.92 -13.23 -35.94
CA HIS A 357 8.14 -12.61 -34.86
C HIS A 357 7.26 -11.49 -35.42
N PHE A 358 6.03 -11.41 -34.92
CA PHE A 358 5.13 -10.31 -35.20
C PHE A 358 5.72 -8.99 -34.67
N THR A 359 5.54 -7.91 -35.42
CA THR A 359 6.05 -6.57 -35.08
C THR A 359 5.14 -5.87 -34.09
N GLU A 360 5.66 -4.79 -33.49
CA GLU A 360 4.86 -3.91 -32.61
C GLU A 360 3.67 -3.30 -33.36
N SER A 361 3.85 -2.88 -34.61
CA SER A 361 2.76 -2.34 -35.44
C SER A 361 1.64 -3.36 -35.64
N GLN A 362 1.94 -4.65 -35.80
CA GLN A 362 0.95 -5.72 -35.90
C GLN A 362 0.25 -5.94 -34.54
N ARG A 363 0.97 -5.83 -33.42
CA ARG A 363 0.37 -5.87 -32.08
C ARG A 363 -0.61 -4.74 -31.86
N VAL A 364 -0.21 -3.50 -32.17
CA VAL A 364 -1.07 -2.32 -32.06
C VAL A 364 -2.32 -2.48 -32.96
N ALA A 365 -2.16 -2.95 -34.17
CA ALA A 365 -3.29 -3.18 -35.08
C ALA A 365 -4.26 -4.25 -34.52
N LEU A 366 -3.77 -5.32 -33.89
CA LEU A 366 -4.63 -6.33 -33.27
C LEU A 366 -5.31 -5.87 -31.99
N ALA A 367 -4.71 -4.95 -31.24
CA ALA A 367 -5.32 -4.33 -30.05
C ALA A 367 -6.60 -3.52 -30.39
N THR A 368 -6.79 -3.11 -31.66
CA THR A 368 -8.05 -2.49 -32.10
C THR A 368 -9.20 -3.50 -32.31
N THR A 369 -8.86 -4.80 -32.31
CA THR A 369 -9.81 -5.90 -32.61
C THR A 369 -10.04 -6.79 -31.38
N TYR A 370 -9.03 -6.89 -30.50
CA TYR A 370 -9.05 -7.78 -29.34
C TYR A 370 -8.78 -7.01 -28.04
N ASP A 371 -9.70 -7.07 -27.11
CA ASP A 371 -9.56 -6.59 -25.74
C ASP A 371 -8.96 -7.67 -24.83
N GLU A 372 -9.15 -8.97 -25.23
CA GLU A 372 -8.85 -10.15 -24.43
C GLU A 372 -8.22 -11.25 -25.30
N CYS A 373 -7.80 -12.32 -24.64
CA CYS A 373 -7.32 -13.54 -25.27
C CYS A 373 -8.37 -14.10 -26.27
N ALA A 374 -7.91 -14.57 -27.42
CA ALA A 374 -8.80 -15.13 -28.45
C ALA A 374 -9.40 -16.52 -28.10
N ALA A 375 -9.04 -17.14 -26.99
CA ALA A 375 -9.66 -18.37 -26.51
C ALA A 375 -11.07 -18.10 -26.00
N ASP A 376 -12.03 -18.98 -26.34
CA ASP A 376 -13.41 -18.89 -25.86
C ASP A 376 -13.44 -18.80 -24.33
N ASP A 377 -14.29 -17.93 -23.80
CA ASP A 377 -14.54 -17.72 -22.36
C ASP A 377 -13.28 -17.33 -21.56
N CYS A 378 -12.28 -16.71 -22.19
CA CYS A 378 -11.08 -16.25 -21.52
C CYS A 378 -11.07 -14.72 -21.37
N ASP A 379 -11.14 -14.26 -20.13
CA ASP A 379 -11.16 -12.87 -19.70
C ASP A 379 -9.77 -12.23 -19.51
N ARG A 380 -8.69 -12.93 -19.91
CA ARG A 380 -7.32 -12.41 -19.75
C ARG A 380 -7.07 -11.29 -20.75
N PRO A 381 -6.60 -10.11 -20.27
CA PRO A 381 -6.38 -8.95 -21.11
C PRO A 381 -5.47 -9.24 -22.32
N TYR A 382 -5.72 -8.58 -23.44
CA TYR A 382 -4.90 -8.67 -24.66
C TYR A 382 -3.41 -8.40 -24.38
N ALA A 383 -3.11 -7.47 -23.47
CA ALA A 383 -1.74 -7.16 -23.05
C ALA A 383 -0.96 -8.37 -22.50
N TRP A 384 -1.64 -9.43 -22.04
CA TRP A 384 -1.04 -10.65 -21.53
C TRP A 384 -0.87 -11.72 -22.61
N CYS A 385 -1.20 -11.38 -23.87
CA CYS A 385 -1.21 -12.32 -24.97
C CYS A 385 0.07 -12.28 -25.80
N ASP A 386 0.56 -13.46 -26.16
CA ASP A 386 1.52 -13.64 -27.25
C ASP A 386 0.76 -13.83 -28.54
N LEU A 387 1.32 -13.32 -29.64
CA LEU A 387 0.77 -13.56 -30.98
C LEU A 387 1.22 -14.93 -31.49
N HIS A 388 0.28 -15.83 -31.59
CA HIS A 388 0.45 -17.17 -32.11
C HIS A 388 0.21 -17.18 -33.62
N HIS A 389 0.99 -17.95 -34.38
CA HIS A 389 0.76 -18.16 -35.80
C HIS A 389 -0.37 -19.19 -35.99
N GLU A 390 -1.42 -18.83 -36.72
CA GLU A 390 -2.53 -19.75 -37.02
C GLU A 390 -2.01 -21.05 -37.69
N THR A 391 -1.14 -20.89 -38.68
CA THR A 391 -0.30 -21.97 -39.21
C THR A 391 1.08 -21.86 -38.59
N PRO A 392 1.59 -22.89 -37.91
CA PRO A 392 2.90 -22.84 -37.27
C PRO A 392 4.02 -22.37 -38.24
N TRP A 393 4.93 -21.53 -37.71
CA TRP A 393 6.06 -21.09 -38.52
C TRP A 393 6.91 -22.24 -39.07
N SER A 394 7.02 -23.33 -38.30
CA SER A 394 7.67 -24.58 -38.71
C SER A 394 6.99 -25.25 -39.89
N GLU A 395 5.69 -24.99 -40.12
CA GLU A 395 4.84 -25.51 -41.19
C GLU A 395 4.60 -24.45 -42.28
N LEU A 396 5.58 -23.56 -42.46
CA LEU A 396 5.56 -22.51 -43.49
C LEU A 396 4.53 -21.38 -43.26
N GLY A 397 3.94 -21.27 -42.07
CA GLY A 397 3.02 -20.19 -41.73
C GLY A 397 3.70 -18.79 -41.83
N PRO A 398 3.01 -17.78 -42.42
CA PRO A 398 3.54 -16.42 -42.54
C PRO A 398 3.26 -15.60 -41.28
N SER A 399 4.04 -14.50 -41.10
CA SER A 399 3.81 -13.51 -40.05
C SER A 399 3.01 -12.31 -40.58
N ASN A 400 1.85 -12.56 -41.15
CA ASN A 400 0.93 -11.52 -41.59
C ASN A 400 -0.09 -11.21 -40.49
N LEU A 401 -0.65 -10.01 -40.48
CA LEU A 401 -1.65 -9.62 -39.50
C LEU A 401 -2.82 -10.59 -39.41
N ARG A 402 -3.34 -11.01 -40.57
CA ARG A 402 -4.45 -11.95 -40.67
C ARG A 402 -4.16 -13.35 -40.10
N ASP A 403 -2.87 -13.72 -39.97
CA ASP A 403 -2.46 -15.06 -39.51
C ASP A 403 -2.12 -15.07 -38.02
N ALA A 404 -2.13 -13.90 -37.37
CA ALA A 404 -1.90 -13.78 -35.94
C ALA A 404 -3.15 -14.12 -35.12
N VAL A 405 -2.93 -14.79 -33.97
CA VAL A 405 -3.96 -15.12 -32.99
C VAL A 405 -3.44 -14.75 -31.61
N PRO A 406 -4.04 -13.78 -30.89
CA PRO A 406 -3.59 -13.41 -29.56
C PRO A 406 -4.02 -14.46 -28.53
N LEU A 407 -3.07 -15.11 -27.89
CA LEU A 407 -3.32 -16.12 -26.87
C LEU A 407 -2.54 -15.80 -25.60
N CYS A 408 -3.21 -15.78 -24.46
CA CYS A 408 -2.53 -15.66 -23.16
C CYS A 408 -1.56 -16.81 -22.93
N GLY A 409 -0.57 -16.62 -22.06
CA GLY A 409 0.47 -17.63 -21.84
C GLY A 409 -0.04 -19.02 -21.42
N PHE A 410 -1.25 -19.13 -20.84
CA PHE A 410 -1.89 -20.41 -20.57
C PHE A 410 -2.38 -21.07 -21.85
N HIS A 411 -3.20 -20.38 -22.65
CA HIS A 411 -3.77 -20.92 -23.89
C HIS A 411 -2.71 -21.11 -24.98
N HIS A 412 -1.69 -20.26 -25.02
CA HIS A 412 -0.55 -20.45 -25.93
C HIS A 412 0.20 -21.76 -25.66
N ARG A 413 0.38 -22.13 -24.38
CA ARG A 413 0.95 -23.45 -24.03
C ARG A 413 0.02 -24.62 -24.37
N LEU A 414 -1.30 -24.45 -24.24
CA LEU A 414 -2.25 -25.51 -24.62
C LEU A 414 -2.21 -25.85 -26.10
N VAL A 415 -2.05 -24.85 -26.98
CA VAL A 415 -1.89 -25.07 -28.42
C VAL A 415 -0.70 -25.97 -28.71
N HIS A 416 0.42 -25.76 -28.03
CA HIS A 416 1.65 -26.53 -28.24
C HIS A 416 1.69 -27.85 -27.45
N GLY A 417 0.79 -28.06 -26.50
CA GLY A 417 0.85 -29.18 -25.55
C GLY A 417 0.34 -30.55 -26.11
N GLY A 418 -0.21 -30.61 -27.33
CA GLY A 418 -0.65 -31.83 -27.98
C GLY A 418 -1.85 -32.56 -27.34
N ARG A 419 -2.26 -32.21 -26.12
CA ARG A 419 -3.38 -32.85 -25.39
C ARG A 419 -4.76 -32.34 -25.79
N HIS A 420 -4.82 -31.27 -26.55
CA HIS A 420 -6.07 -30.65 -26.97
C HIS A 420 -6.14 -30.60 -28.51
N GLN A 421 -7.34 -30.80 -29.04
CA GLN A 421 -7.66 -30.41 -30.40
C GLN A 421 -8.01 -28.94 -30.37
N VAL A 422 -7.35 -28.15 -31.22
CA VAL A 422 -7.51 -26.70 -31.32
C VAL A 422 -8.29 -26.42 -32.61
N SER A 423 -9.35 -25.63 -32.48
CA SER A 423 -10.14 -25.14 -33.60
C SER A 423 -10.14 -23.62 -33.60
N ILE A 424 -9.79 -23.00 -34.73
CA ILE A 424 -9.77 -21.57 -34.91
C ILE A 424 -10.93 -21.19 -35.83
N ASN A 425 -11.88 -20.43 -35.31
CA ASN A 425 -13.02 -19.94 -36.05
C ASN A 425 -12.83 -18.46 -36.34
N ARG A 426 -13.20 -18.01 -37.53
CA ARG A 426 -13.07 -16.61 -37.94
C ARG A 426 -14.45 -15.98 -38.14
N VAL A 427 -14.67 -14.83 -37.48
CA VAL A 427 -15.86 -13.99 -37.66
C VAL A 427 -15.41 -12.56 -37.97
N GLY A 428 -15.47 -12.20 -39.26
CA GLY A 428 -14.94 -10.92 -39.72
C GLY A 428 -13.41 -10.84 -39.56
N ALA A 429 -12.93 -9.81 -38.88
CA ALA A 429 -11.52 -9.59 -38.54
C ALA A 429 -11.07 -10.39 -37.28
N ARG A 430 -12.03 -10.82 -36.44
CA ARG A 430 -11.76 -11.52 -35.17
C ARG A 430 -11.69 -13.02 -35.36
N LYS A 431 -10.77 -13.66 -34.65
CA LYS A 431 -10.68 -15.11 -34.50
C LYS A 431 -11.01 -15.52 -33.10
N THR A 432 -11.66 -16.69 -32.95
CA THR A 432 -11.94 -17.31 -31.66
C THR A 432 -11.34 -18.71 -31.65
N VAL A 433 -10.75 -19.11 -30.54
CA VAL A 433 -10.04 -20.40 -30.41
C VAL A 433 -10.74 -21.25 -29.38
N THR A 434 -11.17 -22.44 -29.83
CA THR A 434 -11.82 -23.42 -28.98
C THR A 434 -10.87 -24.60 -28.73
N PHE A 435 -10.82 -25.06 -27.48
CA PHE A 435 -10.00 -26.17 -27.02
C PHE A 435 -10.89 -27.37 -26.64
N ARG A 436 -10.70 -28.50 -27.25
CA ARG A 436 -11.34 -29.77 -26.85
C ARG A 436 -10.29 -30.79 -26.44
N ARG A 437 -10.44 -31.38 -25.27
CA ARG A 437 -9.52 -32.44 -24.83
C ARG A 437 -9.60 -33.60 -25.81
N ARG A 438 -8.45 -34.08 -26.23
CA ARG A 438 -8.40 -35.34 -27.04
C ARG A 438 -8.81 -36.52 -26.14
N PRO A 439 -9.56 -37.49 -26.68
CA PRO A 439 -9.97 -38.69 -25.94
C PRO A 439 -8.77 -39.49 -25.41
#